data_f33b626196a311d742c51f7105adfda8
#
_entry.id   f33b626196a311d742c51f7105adfda8
#
_cell.length_a   1.000
_cell.length_b   1.000
_cell.length_c   1.000
_cell.angle_alpha   90.00
_cell.angle_beta   90.00
_cell.angle_gamma   90.00
#
_symmetry.space_group_name_H-M   'P 1'
#
loop_
_entity.id
_entity.type
_entity.pdbx_description
1 polymer ?
#
loop_
_entity_poly.entity_id
_entity_poly.type
_entity_poly.pdbx_seq_one_letter_code
_entity_poly.pdbx_strand_id
1 'polypeptide(L)'
;MGCSMSDVAAAKPAAPVTSHAANLRVFFGHQSVGNNIIGGIRAVAPRLSIVHGEAPPSGPALVETMIGRNEDPGSKLDHFARVMSEHGDGFDVAMFKFCYIDFSPQTDVKALEERYRRVMSQVAGAHRHTRIVHITVPLTITQSGPKAIVKSWLGRPVWGALENKKRSEFNDWLRTAYAGAPLFDLAAVESRTPSGELATFQLDGRSYPMLYPEYSDDGGHLSDVGGRVVATAFLDMLDSVAAGSR
;
A
#
# COMPACT_ATOMS: atom_id res chain seq x y z
N MET A 1 23.49 -8.59 44.66
CA MET A 1 22.70 -9.06 43.49
C MET A 1 22.18 -7.83 42.79
N GLY A 2 22.90 -7.37 41.77
CA GLY A 2 22.54 -6.16 40.99
C GLY A 2 21.74 -6.57 39.77
N CYS A 3 20.51 -6.07 39.65
CA CYS A 3 19.66 -6.21 38.47
C CYS A 3 20.12 -5.16 37.46
N SER A 4 20.71 -5.61 36.35
CA SER A 4 21.09 -4.76 35.22
C SER A 4 19.80 -4.38 34.46
N MET A 5 19.45 -3.12 34.50
CA MET A 5 18.42 -2.57 33.60
C MET A 5 19.03 -2.41 32.22
N SER A 6 18.53 -3.20 31.27
CA SER A 6 18.92 -3.10 29.86
C SER A 6 18.42 -1.77 29.30
N ASP A 7 19.35 -0.93 28.87
CA ASP A 7 19.08 0.30 28.13
C ASP A 7 18.33 -0.04 26.83
N VAL A 8 17.06 0.30 26.78
CA VAL A 8 16.30 0.37 25.53
C VAL A 8 16.82 1.60 24.79
N ALA A 9 17.65 1.38 23.79
CA ALA A 9 18.13 2.44 22.93
C ALA A 9 16.95 3.17 22.29
N ALA A 10 16.72 4.42 22.70
CA ALA A 10 15.73 5.30 22.10
C ALA A 10 16.06 5.48 20.62
N ALA A 11 15.12 5.12 19.76
CA ALA A 11 15.23 5.34 18.32
C ALA A 11 15.53 6.82 18.06
N LYS A 12 16.60 7.07 17.30
CA LYS A 12 17.04 8.41 16.90
C LYS A 12 15.86 9.11 16.22
N PRO A 13 15.50 10.35 16.63
CA PRO A 13 14.44 11.09 15.96
C PRO A 13 14.80 11.24 14.48
N ALA A 14 13.87 10.83 13.61
CA ALA A 14 14.04 11.00 12.17
C ALA A 14 14.28 12.49 11.89
N ALA A 15 15.26 12.77 11.02
CA ALA A 15 15.54 14.13 10.56
C ALA A 15 14.26 14.76 9.99
N PRO A 16 14.05 16.07 10.12
CA PRO A 16 12.90 16.71 9.52
C PRO A 16 12.93 16.45 8.02
N VAL A 17 11.93 15.72 7.52
CA VAL A 17 11.77 15.45 6.10
C VAL A 17 11.51 16.78 5.42
N THR A 18 12.54 17.38 4.83
CA THR A 18 12.38 18.44 3.82
C THR A 18 11.92 17.77 2.54
N SER A 19 10.67 17.35 2.55
CA SER A 19 10.12 16.49 1.54
C SER A 19 9.80 17.29 0.30
N HIS A 20 10.36 16.90 -0.85
CA HIS A 20 9.94 17.39 -2.17
C HIS A 20 8.45 17.08 -2.42
N ALA A 21 7.91 16.04 -1.74
CA ALA A 21 6.49 15.71 -1.72
C ALA A 21 5.62 16.91 -1.28
N ALA A 22 6.14 17.76 -0.41
CA ALA A 22 5.43 18.97 0.05
C ALA A 22 5.18 20.01 -1.06
N ASN A 23 5.79 19.86 -2.23
CA ASN A 23 5.60 20.74 -3.38
C ASN A 23 4.72 20.15 -4.49
N LEU A 24 4.16 18.95 -4.27
CA LEU A 24 3.35 18.24 -5.25
C LEU A 24 1.86 18.34 -4.92
N ARG A 25 1.04 18.37 -5.99
CA ARG A 25 -0.40 18.08 -5.91
C ARG A 25 -0.57 16.60 -6.18
N VAL A 26 -0.88 15.86 -5.12
CA VAL A 26 -0.96 14.39 -5.14
C VAL A 26 -2.40 13.96 -4.97
N PHE A 27 -2.91 13.07 -5.83
CA PHE A 27 -4.16 12.36 -5.61
C PHE A 27 -3.90 10.96 -5.07
N PHE A 28 -4.57 10.60 -3.99
CA PHE A 28 -4.52 9.28 -3.39
C PHE A 28 -5.92 8.70 -3.14
N GLY A 29 -6.36 7.83 -4.05
CA GLY A 29 -7.60 7.07 -3.89
C GLY A 29 -7.40 5.82 -3.04
N HIS A 30 -8.21 5.64 -1.99
CA HIS A 30 -8.03 4.53 -1.06
C HIS A 30 -9.34 4.07 -0.40
N GLN A 31 -9.23 3.09 0.49
CA GLN A 31 -10.20 2.65 1.49
C GLN A 31 -9.42 2.22 2.75
N SER A 32 -10.07 1.96 3.85
CA SER A 32 -9.60 1.37 5.12
C SER A 32 -8.08 1.51 5.44
N VAL A 33 -7.20 0.60 5.00
CA VAL A 33 -5.74 0.69 5.21
C VAL A 33 -5.16 2.04 4.76
N GLY A 34 -5.76 2.70 3.75
CA GLY A 34 -5.36 4.04 3.36
C GLY A 34 -5.60 5.08 4.45
N ASN A 35 -6.66 4.93 5.26
CA ASN A 35 -6.87 5.79 6.43
C ASN A 35 -5.73 5.63 7.46
N ASN A 36 -5.20 4.39 7.63
CA ASN A 36 -4.05 4.18 8.50
C ASN A 36 -2.79 4.85 7.94
N ILE A 37 -2.59 4.80 6.62
CA ILE A 37 -1.47 5.51 5.95
C ILE A 37 -1.62 7.02 6.15
N ILE A 38 -2.81 7.59 5.92
CA ILE A 38 -3.09 9.02 6.14
C ILE A 38 -2.87 9.41 7.61
N GLY A 39 -3.32 8.58 8.56
CA GLY A 39 -3.05 8.76 9.99
C GLY A 39 -1.56 8.77 10.29
N GLY A 40 -0.82 7.83 9.72
CA GLY A 40 0.63 7.76 9.81
C GLY A 40 1.31 9.00 9.23
N ILE A 41 0.90 9.49 8.05
CA ILE A 41 1.44 10.71 7.43
C ILE A 41 1.21 11.92 8.33
N ARG A 42 0.02 12.08 8.90
CA ARG A 42 -0.25 13.16 9.86
C ARG A 42 0.67 13.11 11.08
N ALA A 43 1.05 11.92 11.52
CA ALA A 43 1.94 11.73 12.66
C ALA A 43 3.42 12.01 12.33
N VAL A 44 3.91 11.63 11.13
CA VAL A 44 5.33 11.77 10.77
C VAL A 44 5.62 13.07 10.00
N ALA A 45 4.64 13.63 9.30
CA ALA A 45 4.75 14.85 8.51
C ALA A 45 3.60 15.83 8.81
N PRO A 46 3.47 16.36 10.04
CA PRO A 46 2.31 17.15 10.47
C PRO A 46 2.12 18.48 9.74
N ARG A 47 3.11 18.90 8.94
CA ARG A 47 3.04 20.13 8.12
C ARG A 47 2.58 19.87 6.68
N LEU A 48 2.48 18.61 6.27
CA LEU A 48 1.96 18.30 4.95
C LEU A 48 0.46 18.61 4.89
N SER A 49 0.06 19.40 3.90
CA SER A 49 -1.37 19.69 3.67
C SER A 49 -2.07 18.43 3.16
N ILE A 50 -3.11 17.98 3.86
CA ILE A 50 -3.94 16.85 3.48
C ILE A 50 -5.39 17.33 3.37
N VAL A 51 -5.97 17.16 2.19
CA VAL A 51 -7.32 17.61 1.85
C VAL A 51 -8.18 16.42 1.45
N HIS A 52 -9.39 16.34 1.99
CA HIS A 52 -10.35 15.33 1.54
C HIS A 52 -11.12 15.85 0.33
N GLY A 53 -11.20 15.04 -0.74
CA GLY A 53 -11.90 15.37 -1.96
C GLY A 53 -11.33 14.71 -3.21
N GLU A 54 -11.78 15.14 -4.37
CA GLU A 54 -11.35 14.60 -5.67
C GLU A 54 -10.72 15.67 -6.58
N ALA A 55 -11.06 16.94 -6.37
CA ALA A 55 -10.55 18.02 -7.18
C ALA A 55 -9.14 18.46 -6.77
N PRO A 56 -8.30 18.87 -7.72
CA PRO A 56 -6.96 19.37 -7.41
C PRO A 56 -7.02 20.64 -6.58
N PRO A 57 -6.14 20.78 -5.58
CA PRO A 57 -6.07 21.98 -4.75
C PRO A 57 -5.40 23.13 -5.50
N SER A 58 -5.58 24.36 -5.02
CA SER A 58 -4.92 25.56 -5.59
C SER A 58 -3.40 25.59 -5.37
N GLY A 59 -2.88 24.82 -4.42
CA GLY A 59 -1.45 24.69 -4.08
C GLY A 59 -1.07 23.25 -3.77
N PRO A 60 0.19 22.99 -3.39
CA PRO A 60 0.65 21.65 -3.05
C PRO A 60 -0.16 21.05 -1.90
N ALA A 61 -0.65 19.82 -2.08
CA ALA A 61 -1.32 19.04 -1.05
C ALA A 61 -1.47 17.58 -1.48
N LEU A 62 -1.65 16.70 -0.50
CA LEU A 62 -2.15 15.35 -0.69
C LEU A 62 -3.69 15.39 -0.63
N VAL A 63 -4.33 15.20 -1.77
CA VAL A 63 -5.79 15.04 -1.87
C VAL A 63 -6.12 13.57 -1.72
N GLU A 64 -6.93 13.23 -0.73
CA GLU A 64 -7.30 11.87 -0.44
C GLU A 64 -8.81 11.67 -0.51
N THR A 65 -9.25 10.52 -1.02
CA THR A 65 -10.65 10.16 -1.03
C THR A 65 -10.86 8.66 -0.97
N MET A 66 -12.00 8.25 -0.42
CA MET A 66 -12.42 6.85 -0.49
C MET A 66 -12.99 6.54 -1.87
N ILE A 67 -12.40 5.57 -2.58
CA ILE A 67 -12.80 5.20 -3.94
C ILE A 67 -13.46 3.83 -4.00
N GLY A 68 -14.47 3.71 -4.87
CA GLY A 68 -15.17 2.47 -5.15
C GLY A 68 -15.76 1.82 -3.91
N ARG A 69 -15.97 0.51 -3.99
CA ARG A 69 -16.52 -0.32 -2.91
C ARG A 69 -15.54 -1.42 -2.53
N ASN A 70 -15.54 -1.81 -1.26
CA ASN A 70 -14.85 -3.00 -0.80
C ASN A 70 -15.46 -4.25 -1.45
N GLU A 71 -14.64 -5.28 -1.68
CA GLU A 71 -14.99 -6.53 -2.37
C GLU A 71 -15.33 -6.35 -3.87
N ASP A 72 -15.16 -5.13 -4.38
CA ASP A 72 -15.39 -4.80 -5.79
C ASP A 72 -14.19 -4.01 -6.34
N PRO A 73 -13.08 -4.70 -6.68
CA PRO A 73 -11.89 -4.03 -7.21
C PRO A 73 -12.15 -3.31 -8.54
N GLY A 74 -13.14 -3.79 -9.31
CA GLY A 74 -13.55 -3.15 -10.53
C GLY A 74 -14.10 -1.74 -10.31
N SER A 75 -14.91 -1.55 -9.29
CA SER A 75 -15.47 -0.23 -8.96
C SER A 75 -14.40 0.79 -8.55
N LYS A 76 -13.28 0.33 -7.98
CA LYS A 76 -12.16 1.21 -7.62
C LYS A 76 -11.41 1.69 -8.84
N LEU A 77 -11.21 0.80 -9.82
CA LEU A 77 -10.63 1.17 -11.12
C LEU A 77 -11.50 2.18 -11.86
N ASP A 78 -12.81 1.95 -11.91
CA ASP A 78 -13.74 2.85 -12.59
C ASP A 78 -13.81 4.22 -11.90
N HIS A 79 -13.81 4.23 -10.57
CA HIS A 79 -13.81 5.47 -9.81
C HIS A 79 -12.52 6.27 -10.03
N PHE A 80 -11.36 5.61 -9.97
CA PHE A 80 -10.08 6.24 -10.26
C PHE A 80 -10.05 6.81 -11.69
N ALA A 81 -10.49 6.03 -12.68
CA ALA A 81 -10.55 6.48 -14.07
C ALA A 81 -11.46 7.70 -14.24
N ARG A 82 -12.61 7.75 -13.54
CA ARG A 82 -13.50 8.89 -13.54
C ARG A 82 -12.83 10.14 -12.97
N VAL A 83 -12.22 10.04 -11.78
CA VAL A 83 -11.51 11.17 -11.17
C VAL A 83 -10.40 11.67 -12.08
N MET A 84 -9.65 10.78 -12.68
CA MET A 84 -8.60 11.16 -13.62
C MET A 84 -9.17 11.82 -14.87
N SER A 85 -10.28 11.33 -15.42
CA SER A 85 -10.94 11.96 -16.56
C SER A 85 -11.42 13.40 -16.28
N GLU A 86 -11.86 13.65 -15.04
CA GLU A 86 -12.41 14.96 -14.64
C GLU A 86 -11.30 15.94 -14.21
N HIS A 87 -10.23 15.43 -13.59
CA HIS A 87 -9.28 16.24 -12.83
C HIS A 87 -7.80 15.90 -13.06
N GLY A 88 -7.48 14.88 -13.86
CA GLY A 88 -6.14 14.30 -13.94
C GLY A 88 -5.02 15.32 -14.20
N ASP A 89 -5.20 16.24 -15.11
CA ASP A 89 -4.20 17.27 -15.46
C ASP A 89 -3.91 18.27 -14.34
N GLY A 90 -4.75 18.30 -13.31
CA GLY A 90 -4.57 19.14 -12.12
C GLY A 90 -3.63 18.55 -11.07
N PHE A 91 -3.21 17.28 -11.23
CA PHE A 91 -2.32 16.59 -10.30
C PHE A 91 -0.93 16.36 -10.92
N ASP A 92 0.10 16.47 -10.09
CA ASP A 92 1.48 16.14 -10.47
C ASP A 92 1.73 14.62 -10.34
N VAL A 93 1.06 14.01 -9.35
CA VAL A 93 1.12 12.55 -9.08
C VAL A 93 -0.28 12.05 -8.77
N ALA A 94 -0.65 10.91 -9.31
CA ALA A 94 -1.93 10.26 -8.99
C ALA A 94 -1.73 8.77 -8.74
N MET A 95 -2.46 8.25 -7.75
CA MET A 95 -2.42 6.85 -7.38
C MET A 95 -3.71 6.41 -6.70
N PHE A 96 -3.94 5.10 -6.73
CA PHE A 96 -4.94 4.47 -5.86
C PHE A 96 -4.44 3.10 -5.42
N LYS A 97 -5.05 2.57 -4.37
CA LYS A 97 -4.78 1.21 -3.91
C LYS A 97 -6.05 0.38 -3.80
N PHE A 98 -5.93 -0.90 -4.11
CA PHE A 98 -6.90 -1.91 -3.70
C PHE A 98 -6.85 -2.13 -2.19
N CYS A 99 -7.90 -2.74 -1.64
CA CYS A 99 -7.92 -3.24 -0.28
C CYS A 99 -7.60 -4.74 -0.24
N TYR A 100 -7.12 -5.22 0.90
CA TYR A 100 -6.91 -6.66 1.07
C TYR A 100 -8.22 -7.45 0.89
N ILE A 101 -9.36 -6.86 1.27
CA ILE A 101 -10.68 -7.51 1.17
C ILE A 101 -11.19 -7.64 -0.29
N ASP A 102 -10.58 -6.93 -1.24
CA ASP A 102 -10.93 -7.03 -2.66
C ASP A 102 -10.47 -8.34 -3.30
N PHE A 103 -9.65 -9.13 -2.58
CA PHE A 103 -9.10 -10.39 -3.03
C PHE A 103 -9.61 -11.54 -2.18
N SER A 104 -10.45 -12.39 -2.78
CA SER A 104 -10.92 -13.65 -2.23
C SER A 104 -10.20 -14.84 -2.89
N PRO A 105 -10.33 -16.05 -2.35
CA PRO A 105 -9.82 -17.26 -3.03
C PRO A 105 -10.37 -17.45 -4.45
N GLN A 106 -11.54 -16.89 -4.75
CA GLN A 106 -12.23 -16.98 -6.05
C GLN A 106 -11.85 -15.85 -7.00
N THR A 107 -11.06 -14.86 -6.59
CA THR A 107 -10.68 -13.74 -7.44
C THR A 107 -9.96 -14.24 -8.70
N ASP A 108 -10.50 -13.87 -9.86
CA ASP A 108 -9.84 -14.04 -11.15
C ASP A 108 -8.77 -12.95 -11.31
N VAL A 109 -7.55 -13.28 -10.87
CA VAL A 109 -6.42 -12.36 -10.87
C VAL A 109 -6.08 -11.93 -12.29
N LYS A 110 -6.18 -12.85 -13.28
CA LYS A 110 -5.85 -12.56 -14.70
C LYS A 110 -6.82 -11.54 -15.30
N ALA A 111 -8.11 -11.71 -15.09
CA ALA A 111 -9.11 -10.74 -15.55
C ALA A 111 -8.88 -9.35 -14.90
N LEU A 112 -8.50 -9.33 -13.61
CA LEU A 112 -8.19 -8.08 -12.91
C LEU A 112 -6.91 -7.41 -13.45
N GLU A 113 -5.85 -8.19 -13.71
CA GLU A 113 -4.60 -7.72 -14.35
C GLU A 113 -4.88 -7.04 -15.71
N GLU A 114 -5.70 -7.68 -16.56
CA GLU A 114 -6.07 -7.14 -17.86
C GLU A 114 -6.87 -5.84 -17.75
N ARG A 115 -7.85 -5.81 -16.81
CA ARG A 115 -8.64 -4.60 -16.56
C ARG A 115 -7.78 -3.47 -16.02
N TYR A 116 -6.90 -3.76 -15.05
CA TYR A 116 -5.96 -2.80 -14.50
C TYR A 116 -5.06 -2.21 -15.59
N ARG A 117 -4.43 -3.06 -16.40
CA ARG A 117 -3.55 -2.61 -17.50
C ARG A 117 -4.30 -1.69 -18.46
N ARG A 118 -5.51 -2.07 -18.87
CA ARG A 118 -6.33 -1.26 -19.78
C ARG A 118 -6.63 0.12 -19.19
N VAL A 119 -7.11 0.18 -17.95
CA VAL A 119 -7.45 1.44 -17.28
C VAL A 119 -6.20 2.31 -17.10
N MET A 120 -5.10 1.75 -16.58
CA MET A 120 -3.88 2.52 -16.37
C MET A 120 -3.27 3.04 -17.67
N SER A 121 -3.32 2.26 -18.75
CA SER A 121 -2.85 2.72 -20.06
C SER A 121 -3.70 3.86 -20.61
N GLN A 122 -5.02 3.82 -20.43
CA GLN A 122 -5.91 4.91 -20.83
C GLN A 122 -5.63 6.19 -20.04
N VAL A 123 -5.53 6.08 -18.71
CA VAL A 123 -5.25 7.22 -17.83
C VAL A 123 -3.87 7.83 -18.16
N ALA A 124 -2.83 7.01 -18.24
CA ALA A 124 -1.48 7.50 -18.56
C ALA A 124 -1.39 8.12 -19.97
N GLY A 125 -2.13 7.59 -20.94
CA GLY A 125 -2.21 8.14 -22.28
C GLY A 125 -2.92 9.48 -22.38
N ALA A 126 -3.94 9.68 -21.56
CA ALA A 126 -4.71 10.93 -21.48
C ALA A 126 -3.98 12.04 -20.70
N HIS A 127 -3.27 11.71 -19.63
CA HIS A 127 -2.68 12.65 -18.66
C HIS A 127 -1.15 12.51 -18.59
N ARG A 128 -0.46 12.89 -19.67
CA ARG A 128 1.00 12.69 -19.83
C ARG A 128 1.86 13.46 -18.83
N HIS A 129 1.33 14.52 -18.23
CA HIS A 129 2.01 15.32 -17.21
C HIS A 129 1.82 14.81 -15.80
N THR A 130 0.81 13.95 -15.57
CA THR A 130 0.52 13.35 -14.29
C THR A 130 1.25 12.01 -14.18
N ARG A 131 2.08 11.86 -13.18
CA ARG A 131 2.77 10.58 -12.93
C ARG A 131 1.85 9.65 -12.18
N ILE A 132 1.59 8.50 -12.81
CA ILE A 132 0.80 7.44 -12.17
C ILE A 132 1.75 6.57 -11.35
N VAL A 133 1.48 6.47 -10.04
CA VAL A 133 2.17 5.55 -9.14
C VAL A 133 1.31 4.32 -8.93
N HIS A 134 1.89 3.16 -9.20
CA HIS A 134 1.24 1.88 -8.92
C HIS A 134 1.44 1.49 -7.47
N ILE A 135 0.44 0.88 -6.82
CA ILE A 135 0.52 0.46 -5.42
C ILE A 135 0.18 -1.03 -5.32
N THR A 136 1.05 -1.81 -4.69
CA THR A 136 0.77 -3.22 -4.42
C THR A 136 -0.38 -3.37 -3.41
N VAL A 137 -1.13 -4.46 -3.55
CA VAL A 137 -2.27 -4.77 -2.67
C VAL A 137 -1.75 -5.09 -1.26
N PRO A 138 -2.34 -4.49 -0.22
CA PRO A 138 -1.94 -4.80 1.16
C PRO A 138 -2.24 -6.25 1.52
N LEU A 139 -1.41 -6.80 2.39
CA LEU A 139 -1.49 -8.16 2.89
C LEU A 139 -2.25 -8.21 4.22
N THR A 140 -2.55 -9.40 4.68
CA THR A 140 -3.08 -9.65 6.02
C THR A 140 -2.14 -10.57 6.78
N ILE A 141 -2.27 -10.61 8.11
CA ILE A 141 -1.65 -11.66 8.90
C ILE A 141 -2.28 -12.99 8.47
N THR A 142 -1.46 -14.01 8.40
CA THR A 142 -1.91 -15.39 8.18
C THR A 142 -1.64 -16.19 9.43
N GLN A 143 -2.54 -17.07 9.80
CA GLN A 143 -2.33 -17.96 10.94
C GLN A 143 -1.03 -18.74 10.71
N SER A 144 -0.06 -18.61 11.61
CA SER A 144 1.26 -19.23 11.56
C SER A 144 1.47 -20.17 12.77
N GLY A 145 2.59 -20.90 12.76
CA GLY A 145 2.97 -21.78 13.86
C GLY A 145 2.45 -23.23 13.74
N PRO A 146 2.71 -24.09 14.77
CA PRO A 146 2.44 -25.53 14.69
C PRO A 146 0.98 -25.88 14.35
N LYS A 147 0.02 -25.11 14.85
CA LYS A 147 -1.41 -25.31 14.57
C LYS A 147 -1.76 -25.05 13.11
N ALA A 148 -1.13 -24.07 12.46
CA ALA A 148 -1.33 -23.78 11.05
C ALA A 148 -0.72 -24.89 10.17
N ILE A 149 0.45 -25.39 10.54
CA ILE A 149 1.12 -26.52 9.87
C ILE A 149 0.23 -27.77 9.94
N VAL A 150 -0.31 -28.11 11.12
CA VAL A 150 -1.21 -29.26 11.26
C VAL A 150 -2.50 -29.08 10.46
N LYS A 151 -3.09 -27.87 10.43
CA LYS A 151 -4.27 -27.59 9.60
C LYS A 151 -3.97 -27.77 8.11
N SER A 152 -2.85 -27.22 7.64
CA SER A 152 -2.41 -27.39 6.25
C SER A 152 -2.20 -28.86 5.89
N TRP A 153 -1.59 -29.62 6.78
CA TRP A 153 -1.38 -31.07 6.59
C TRP A 153 -2.69 -31.87 6.49
N LEU A 154 -3.72 -31.42 7.21
CA LEU A 154 -5.06 -32.01 7.18
C LEU A 154 -5.96 -31.44 6.06
N GLY A 155 -5.41 -30.67 5.13
CA GLY A 155 -6.18 -30.00 4.06
C GLY A 155 -7.21 -28.99 4.56
N ARG A 156 -7.07 -28.50 5.81
CA ARG A 156 -7.99 -27.51 6.38
C ARG A 156 -7.49 -26.09 6.01
N PRO A 157 -8.41 -25.17 5.66
CA PRO A 157 -8.03 -23.81 5.30
C PRO A 157 -7.35 -23.10 6.48
N VAL A 158 -6.21 -22.47 6.18
CA VAL A 158 -5.53 -21.54 7.07
C VAL A 158 -6.05 -20.15 6.73
N TRP A 159 -6.57 -19.43 7.73
CA TRP A 159 -7.17 -18.11 7.54
C TRP A 159 -6.19 -17.13 6.87
N GLY A 160 -6.66 -16.42 5.86
CA GLY A 160 -5.90 -15.42 5.11
C GLY A 160 -4.88 -15.97 4.10
N ALA A 161 -4.64 -17.31 4.08
CA ALA A 161 -3.57 -17.89 3.27
C ALA A 161 -3.87 -17.86 1.76
N LEU A 162 -5.08 -18.25 1.37
CA LEU A 162 -5.49 -18.28 -0.03
C LEU A 162 -5.67 -16.86 -0.57
N GLU A 163 -6.22 -15.96 0.24
CA GLU A 163 -6.37 -14.55 -0.10
C GLU A 163 -5.00 -13.87 -0.29
N ASN A 164 -4.04 -14.09 0.62
CA ASN A 164 -2.68 -13.58 0.50
C ASN A 164 -1.95 -14.16 -0.72
N LYS A 165 -2.19 -15.43 -1.05
CA LYS A 165 -1.67 -16.02 -2.30
C LYS A 165 -2.18 -15.23 -3.51
N LYS A 166 -3.48 -14.93 -3.59
CA LYS A 166 -4.09 -14.15 -4.68
C LYS A 166 -3.54 -12.72 -4.75
N ARG A 167 -3.36 -12.07 -3.59
CA ARG A 167 -2.73 -10.74 -3.51
C ARG A 167 -1.27 -10.80 -3.98
N SER A 168 -0.52 -11.82 -3.58
CA SER A 168 0.86 -12.02 -4.03
C SER A 168 0.94 -12.25 -5.54
N GLU A 169 0.05 -13.06 -6.13
CA GLU A 169 -0.03 -13.27 -7.57
C GLU A 169 -0.21 -11.93 -8.32
N PHE A 170 -1.16 -11.10 -7.88
CA PHE A 170 -1.37 -9.77 -8.48
C PHE A 170 -0.17 -8.83 -8.24
N ASN A 171 0.39 -8.81 -7.04
CA ASN A 171 1.52 -7.96 -6.68
C ASN A 171 2.78 -8.30 -7.50
N ASP A 172 3.06 -9.58 -7.71
CA ASP A 172 4.20 -10.04 -8.51
C ASP A 172 4.04 -9.67 -9.98
N TRP A 173 2.82 -9.82 -10.50
CA TRP A 173 2.49 -9.31 -11.82
C TRP A 173 2.67 -7.79 -11.91
N LEU A 174 2.18 -7.01 -10.92
CA LEU A 174 2.28 -5.56 -10.91
C LEU A 174 3.73 -5.09 -10.95
N ARG A 175 4.61 -5.69 -10.12
CA ARG A 175 6.05 -5.41 -10.11
C ARG A 175 6.71 -5.68 -11.46
N THR A 176 6.30 -6.75 -12.12
CA THR A 176 6.84 -7.15 -13.43
C THR A 176 6.31 -6.28 -14.56
N ALA A 177 4.99 -6.08 -14.61
CA ALA A 177 4.33 -5.36 -15.69
C ALA A 177 4.67 -3.86 -15.71
N TYR A 178 5.00 -3.30 -14.55
CA TYR A 178 5.34 -1.89 -14.36
C TYR A 178 6.79 -1.69 -13.86
N ALA A 179 7.68 -2.64 -14.15
CA ALA A 179 9.10 -2.48 -13.90
C ALA A 179 9.62 -1.21 -14.59
N GLY A 180 10.18 -0.27 -13.85
CA GLY A 180 10.63 1.03 -14.36
C GLY A 180 9.59 2.16 -14.32
N ALA A 181 8.33 1.88 -14.00
CA ALA A 181 7.35 2.90 -13.63
C ALA A 181 7.40 3.18 -12.11
N PRO A 182 6.92 4.35 -11.65
CA PRO A 182 6.81 4.61 -10.22
C PRO A 182 5.90 3.58 -9.54
N LEU A 183 6.42 2.94 -8.48
CA LEU A 183 5.70 1.91 -7.74
C LEU A 183 5.90 2.10 -6.24
N PHE A 184 4.82 2.13 -5.49
CA PHE A 184 4.84 1.99 -4.04
C PHE A 184 4.58 0.54 -3.65
N ASP A 185 5.63 -0.16 -3.26
CA ASP A 185 5.53 -1.56 -2.86
C ASP A 185 5.07 -1.70 -1.40
N LEU A 186 3.80 -1.37 -1.16
CA LEU A 186 3.16 -1.43 0.14
C LEU A 186 3.31 -2.82 0.78
N ALA A 187 3.06 -3.88 0.00
CA ALA A 187 3.18 -5.26 0.49
C ALA A 187 4.60 -5.59 0.95
N ALA A 188 5.63 -5.09 0.27
CA ALA A 188 7.01 -5.28 0.70
C ALA A 188 7.35 -4.50 1.97
N VAL A 189 6.81 -3.29 2.13
CA VAL A 189 7.02 -2.46 3.33
C VAL A 189 6.38 -3.11 4.55
N GLU A 190 5.10 -3.46 4.45
CA GLU A 190 4.33 -3.96 5.60
C GLU A 190 4.68 -5.41 6.00
N SER A 191 5.37 -6.14 5.14
CA SER A 191 5.82 -7.51 5.44
C SER A 191 7.23 -7.57 6.03
N ARG A 192 7.96 -6.44 6.14
CA ARG A 192 9.30 -6.43 6.72
C ARG A 192 9.30 -6.07 8.18
N THR A 193 10.03 -6.87 8.97
CA THR A 193 10.32 -6.55 10.37
C THR A 193 11.23 -5.32 10.46
N PRO A 194 11.35 -4.68 11.62
CA PRO A 194 12.34 -3.61 11.85
C PRO A 194 13.80 -4.02 11.60
N SER A 195 14.13 -5.32 11.71
CA SER A 195 15.44 -5.89 11.36
C SER A 195 15.64 -6.16 9.87
N GLY A 196 14.59 -5.95 9.04
CA GLY A 196 14.63 -6.15 7.60
C GLY A 196 14.26 -7.57 7.14
N GLU A 197 13.94 -8.47 8.07
CA GLU A 197 13.50 -9.83 7.75
C GLU A 197 12.08 -9.81 7.16
N LEU A 198 11.77 -10.79 6.32
CA LEU A 198 10.47 -10.91 5.69
C LEU A 198 9.54 -11.78 6.55
N ALA A 199 8.41 -11.24 6.98
CA ALA A 199 7.33 -12.03 7.58
C ALA A 199 6.65 -12.88 6.51
N THR A 200 6.65 -14.20 6.69
CA THR A 200 6.13 -15.13 5.69
C THR A 200 5.28 -16.23 6.32
N PHE A 201 4.46 -16.87 5.48
CA PHE A 201 3.77 -18.12 5.79
C PHE A 201 4.03 -19.17 4.70
N GLN A 202 3.79 -20.42 5.02
CA GLN A 202 3.95 -21.52 4.08
C GLN A 202 2.58 -21.98 3.57
N LEU A 203 2.47 -22.15 2.24
CA LEU A 203 1.29 -22.73 1.58
C LEU A 203 1.75 -23.54 0.38
N ASP A 204 1.30 -24.78 0.27
CA ASP A 204 1.63 -25.70 -0.84
C ASP A 204 3.16 -25.82 -1.10
N GLY A 205 3.96 -25.84 -0.04
CA GLY A 205 5.42 -25.93 -0.10
C GLY A 205 6.13 -24.65 -0.58
N ARG A 206 5.42 -23.54 -0.70
CA ARG A 206 5.97 -22.22 -1.07
C ARG A 206 5.84 -21.23 0.07
N SER A 207 6.80 -20.31 0.16
CA SER A 207 6.77 -19.20 1.10
C SER A 207 6.12 -17.99 0.43
N TYR A 208 5.18 -17.37 1.14
CA TYR A 208 4.49 -16.15 0.71
C TYR A 208 4.65 -15.06 1.77
N PRO A 209 4.77 -13.79 1.38
CA PRO A 209 4.79 -12.68 2.32
C PRO A 209 3.42 -12.52 3.02
N MET A 210 3.45 -12.03 4.25
CA MET A 210 2.27 -11.62 5.00
C MET A 210 2.55 -10.31 5.74
N LEU A 211 1.50 -9.62 6.16
CA LEU A 211 1.61 -8.48 7.06
C LEU A 211 2.38 -8.88 8.32
N TYR A 212 3.40 -8.08 8.68
CA TYR A 212 4.15 -8.32 9.91
C TYR A 212 3.24 -8.14 11.12
N PRO A 213 3.13 -9.16 12.02
CA PRO A 213 2.12 -9.16 13.08
C PRO A 213 2.15 -7.93 13.99
N GLU A 214 3.32 -7.36 14.27
CA GLU A 214 3.44 -6.18 15.14
C GLU A 214 2.99 -4.87 14.46
N TYR A 215 2.69 -4.90 13.15
CA TYR A 215 2.14 -3.75 12.44
C TYR A 215 0.61 -3.74 12.37
N SER A 216 -0.06 -4.68 13.04
CA SER A 216 -1.52 -4.77 13.00
C SER A 216 -2.09 -5.28 14.32
N ASP A 217 -3.22 -4.70 14.74
CA ASP A 217 -3.95 -5.12 15.95
C ASP A 217 -5.08 -6.10 15.63
N ASP A 218 -5.61 -6.07 14.39
CA ASP A 218 -6.77 -6.87 13.95
C ASP A 218 -6.42 -7.90 12.85
N GLY A 219 -5.18 -7.88 12.39
CA GLY A 219 -4.67 -8.79 11.37
C GLY A 219 -4.82 -8.31 9.93
N GLY A 220 -5.38 -7.12 9.69
CA GLY A 220 -5.55 -6.56 8.34
C GLY A 220 -5.31 -5.06 8.24
N HIS A 221 -5.75 -4.29 9.22
CA HIS A 221 -5.47 -2.86 9.29
C HIS A 221 -4.13 -2.60 9.99
N LEU A 222 -3.48 -1.51 9.59
CA LEU A 222 -2.23 -1.12 10.24
C LEU A 222 -2.52 -0.48 11.61
N SER A 223 -1.75 -0.90 12.61
CA SER A 223 -1.65 -0.22 13.90
C SER A 223 -0.97 1.14 13.75
N ASP A 224 -0.90 1.93 14.80
CA ASP A 224 -0.17 3.20 14.80
C ASP A 224 1.31 3.02 14.42
N VAL A 225 1.93 1.93 14.86
CA VAL A 225 3.32 1.61 14.51
C VAL A 225 3.44 1.28 13.03
N GLY A 226 2.64 0.34 12.53
CA GLY A 226 2.61 -0.03 11.12
C GLY A 226 2.27 1.14 10.21
N GLY A 227 1.30 1.97 10.61
CA GLY A 227 0.90 3.18 9.92
C GLY A 227 2.05 4.18 9.75
N ARG A 228 2.86 4.41 10.77
CA ARG A 228 4.04 5.30 10.70
C ARG A 228 5.14 4.74 9.79
N VAL A 229 5.41 3.44 9.87
CA VAL A 229 6.40 2.77 9.01
C VAL A 229 6.01 2.91 7.55
N VAL A 230 4.76 2.57 7.23
CA VAL A 230 4.24 2.65 5.86
C VAL A 230 4.17 4.10 5.37
N ALA A 231 3.76 5.04 6.23
CA ALA A 231 3.71 6.47 5.89
C ALA A 231 5.09 7.04 5.59
N THR A 232 6.13 6.67 6.33
CA THR A 232 7.50 7.08 6.04
C THR A 232 7.93 6.59 4.66
N ALA A 233 7.74 5.31 4.36
CA ALA A 233 8.07 4.75 3.06
C ALA A 233 7.23 5.36 1.91
N PHE A 234 5.96 5.73 2.18
CA PHE A 234 5.11 6.43 1.22
C PHE A 234 5.66 7.83 0.88
N LEU A 235 6.12 8.57 1.86
CA LEU A 235 6.73 9.90 1.66
C LEU A 235 8.07 9.77 0.93
N ASP A 236 8.91 8.80 1.28
CA ASP A 236 10.18 8.52 0.59
C ASP A 236 9.95 8.18 -0.90
N MET A 237 8.90 7.43 -1.20
CA MET A 237 8.50 7.14 -2.58
C MET A 237 8.08 8.43 -3.30
N LEU A 238 7.26 9.28 -2.69
CA LEU A 238 6.87 10.56 -3.30
C LEU A 238 8.07 11.48 -3.55
N ASP A 239 9.04 11.51 -2.63
CA ASP A 239 10.27 12.28 -2.81
C ASP A 239 11.12 11.74 -3.98
N SER A 240 11.19 10.42 -4.13
CA SER A 240 11.87 9.79 -5.26
C SER A 240 11.18 10.12 -6.59
N VAL A 241 9.84 10.10 -6.61
CA VAL A 241 9.05 10.49 -7.78
C VAL A 241 9.25 11.97 -8.11
N ALA A 242 9.32 12.85 -7.12
CA ALA A 242 9.59 14.27 -7.32
C ALA A 242 11.00 14.54 -7.88
N ALA A 243 12.01 13.82 -7.38
CA ALA A 243 13.40 13.96 -7.81
C ALA A 243 13.64 13.50 -9.26
N GLY A 244 12.93 12.47 -9.72
CA GLY A 244 13.00 11.97 -11.10
C GLY A 244 12.37 12.89 -12.16
N SER A 245 11.93 14.10 -11.78
CA SER A 245 11.24 15.08 -12.62
C SER A 245 12.17 16.11 -13.26
N ARG A 246 13.48 15.95 -13.17
CA ARG A 246 14.48 16.89 -13.73
C ARG A 246 15.10 16.35 -15.00
#